data_959bbe00dfceb8457d184f53b6578b7f
#
_entry.id   959bbe00dfceb8457d184f53b6578b7f
#
_cell.length_a   1.000
_cell.length_b   1.000
_cell.length_c   1.000
_cell.angle_alpha   90.00
_cell.angle_beta   90.00
_cell.angle_gamma   90.00
#
_symmetry.space_group_name_H-M   'P 1'
#
loop_
_entity.id
_entity.type
_entity.pdbx_description
1 polymer ?
#
loop_
_entity_poly.entity_id
_entity_poly.type
_entity_poly.pdbx_seq_one_letter_code
_entity_poly.pdbx_strand_id
1 'polypeptide(L)'
;MAEVKIAVLVGSLRKGSHNKALAHALEKLAAGRARFEHVEIGDLPLYNQDFDADYPAQGVRLKKQIRDADAVLFVTPEYNRSIPGVLKNAIDLGSRPYGESAFAGKPAAVVGASIGVIGTALAQQHLRNVLAYLDMPVLGQPEVFLHFKEGLIDEAGTISSEGTRTFLQGFVDRFLAWIATHGGQH
;
A
#
# COMPACT_ATOMS: atom_id res chain seq x y z
N MET A 1 10.43 22.16 -3.48
CA MET A 1 9.73 21.32 -2.48
C MET A 1 10.46 20.00 -2.40
N ALA A 2 10.61 19.40 -1.23
CA ALA A 2 11.17 18.04 -1.13
C ALA A 2 10.27 17.06 -1.90
N GLU A 3 10.87 16.03 -2.51
CA GLU A 3 10.14 14.99 -3.21
C GLU A 3 9.29 14.17 -2.22
N VAL A 4 8.00 13.98 -2.50
CA VAL A 4 7.09 13.21 -1.64
C VAL A 4 7.56 11.75 -1.56
N LYS A 5 7.73 11.22 -0.36
CA LYS A 5 8.13 9.83 -0.12
C LYS A 5 6.91 8.97 0.25
N ILE A 6 6.67 7.89 -0.49
CA ILE A 6 5.54 6.98 -0.29
C ILE A 6 6.07 5.60 0.07
N ALA A 7 5.73 5.11 1.27
CA ALA A 7 5.97 3.70 1.64
C ALA A 7 4.94 2.81 0.93
N VAL A 8 5.40 1.78 0.21
CA VAL A 8 4.54 0.89 -0.58
C VAL A 8 4.55 -0.51 0.03
N LEU A 9 3.40 -0.94 0.56
CA LEU A 9 3.19 -2.26 1.11
C LEU A 9 2.40 -3.12 0.12
N VAL A 10 3.08 -4.08 -0.52
CA VAL A 10 2.45 -5.01 -1.47
C VAL A 10 2.11 -6.32 -0.79
N GLY A 11 0.83 -6.63 -0.65
CA GLY A 11 0.31 -7.83 0.04
C GLY A 11 0.52 -9.15 -0.70
N SER A 12 1.44 -9.22 -1.68
CA SER A 12 1.69 -10.42 -2.48
C SER A 12 3.18 -10.75 -2.53
N LEU A 13 3.54 -11.94 -2.06
CA LEU A 13 4.92 -12.45 -2.09
C LEU A 13 5.26 -13.22 -3.37
N ARG A 14 4.28 -13.51 -4.23
CA ARG A 14 4.48 -14.25 -5.48
C ARG A 14 5.46 -13.52 -6.41
N LYS A 15 6.38 -14.25 -7.08
CA LYS A 15 7.35 -13.66 -8.03
C LYS A 15 6.64 -12.89 -9.14
N GLY A 16 5.82 -13.49 -9.97
CA GLY A 16 5.03 -12.82 -11.01
C GLY A 16 3.75 -12.16 -10.47
N SER A 17 3.85 -11.33 -9.43
CA SER A 17 2.69 -10.71 -8.78
C SER A 17 2.09 -9.56 -9.60
N HIS A 18 0.82 -9.66 -9.96
CA HIS A 18 0.06 -8.58 -10.59
C HIS A 18 0.02 -7.31 -9.74
N ASN A 19 0.04 -7.46 -8.42
CA ASN A 19 0.05 -6.33 -7.50
C ASN A 19 1.43 -5.66 -7.42
N LYS A 20 2.54 -6.40 -7.57
CA LYS A 20 3.87 -5.80 -7.76
C LYS A 20 3.94 -5.04 -9.08
N ALA A 21 3.45 -5.61 -10.18
CA ALA A 21 3.38 -4.93 -11.48
C ALA A 21 2.53 -3.65 -11.40
N LEU A 22 1.38 -3.68 -10.71
CA LEU A 22 0.56 -2.49 -10.46
C LEU A 22 1.33 -1.43 -9.65
N ALA A 23 2.04 -1.82 -8.59
CA ALA A 23 2.85 -0.89 -7.79
C ALA A 23 3.93 -0.22 -8.64
N HIS A 24 4.67 -0.96 -9.46
CA HIS A 24 5.66 -0.41 -10.39
C HIS A 24 5.03 0.50 -11.46
N ALA A 25 3.81 0.20 -11.92
CA ALA A 25 3.11 1.07 -12.86
C ALA A 25 2.75 2.42 -12.22
N LEU A 26 2.24 2.42 -10.99
CA LEU A 26 1.93 3.64 -10.25
C LEU A 26 3.19 4.46 -9.95
N GLU A 27 4.30 3.81 -9.61
CA GLU A 27 5.61 4.45 -9.43
C GLU A 27 6.06 5.18 -10.71
N LYS A 28 5.99 4.51 -11.87
CA LYS A 28 6.31 5.15 -13.16
C LYS A 28 5.41 6.35 -13.47
N LEU A 29 4.11 6.25 -13.19
CA LEU A 29 3.17 7.34 -13.40
C LEU A 29 3.40 8.53 -12.44
N ALA A 30 4.03 8.29 -11.28
CA ALA A 30 4.40 9.30 -10.31
C ALA A 30 5.81 9.88 -10.53
N ALA A 31 6.58 9.38 -11.50
CA ALA A 31 7.99 9.73 -11.69
C ALA A 31 8.22 11.25 -11.74
N GLY A 32 9.26 11.72 -11.01
CA GLY A 32 9.60 13.14 -10.86
C GLY A 32 8.68 13.92 -9.90
N ARG A 33 7.67 13.29 -9.30
CA ARG A 33 6.74 13.93 -8.36
C ARG A 33 6.73 13.26 -6.98
N ALA A 34 7.01 11.94 -6.93
CA ALA A 34 7.11 11.18 -5.70
C ALA A 34 8.11 10.03 -5.86
N ARG A 35 8.75 9.68 -4.75
CA ARG A 35 9.59 8.51 -4.61
C ARG A 35 8.83 7.40 -3.90
N PHE A 36 8.80 6.22 -4.51
CA PHE A 36 8.19 5.02 -3.95
C PHE A 36 9.27 4.19 -3.25
N GLU A 37 9.04 3.88 -1.97
CA GLU A 37 9.88 2.96 -1.20
C GLU A 37 9.12 1.66 -0.98
N HIS A 38 9.50 0.61 -1.72
CA HIS A 38 8.90 -0.72 -1.59
C HIS A 38 9.37 -1.37 -0.29
N VAL A 39 8.43 -1.55 0.63
CA VAL A 39 8.70 -2.10 1.97
C VAL A 39 8.68 -3.62 1.91
N GLU A 40 9.79 -4.27 2.34
CA GLU A 40 9.83 -5.73 2.44
C GLU A 40 8.99 -6.20 3.65
N ILE A 41 8.01 -7.05 3.38
CA ILE A 41 7.10 -7.60 4.40
C ILE A 41 7.12 -9.13 4.48
N GLY A 42 7.87 -9.78 3.59
CA GLY A 42 7.91 -11.25 3.50
C GLY A 42 8.80 -11.92 4.56
N ASP A 43 9.68 -11.18 5.19
CA ASP A 43 10.61 -11.64 6.22
C ASP A 43 10.15 -11.31 7.66
N LEU A 44 8.97 -10.70 7.81
CA LEU A 44 8.43 -10.32 9.11
C LEU A 44 8.00 -11.57 9.90
N PRO A 45 8.41 -11.72 11.18
CA PRO A 45 7.84 -12.76 12.03
C PRO A 45 6.33 -12.50 12.22
N LEU A 46 5.56 -13.54 12.51
CA LEU A 46 4.19 -13.33 12.93
C LEU A 46 4.15 -12.52 14.23
N TYR A 47 3.29 -11.49 14.27
CA TYR A 47 3.16 -10.68 15.47
C TYR A 47 2.74 -11.53 16.68
N ASN A 48 3.47 -11.35 17.76
CA ASN A 48 3.15 -11.85 19.08
C ASN A 48 3.41 -10.74 20.11
N GLN A 49 2.49 -10.50 21.00
CA GLN A 49 2.59 -9.44 22.01
C GLN A 49 3.81 -9.60 22.93
N ASP A 50 4.35 -10.81 23.09
CA ASP A 50 5.57 -11.06 23.84
C ASP A 50 6.80 -10.32 23.28
N PHE A 51 6.72 -9.89 22.01
CA PHE A 51 7.76 -9.08 21.34
C PHE A 51 7.76 -7.62 21.76
N ASP A 52 6.71 -7.12 22.42
CA ASP A 52 6.56 -5.68 22.69
C ASP A 52 7.68 -5.13 23.58
N ALA A 53 8.29 -5.97 24.43
CA ALA A 53 9.43 -5.60 25.28
C ALA A 53 10.79 -5.67 24.56
N ASP A 54 10.93 -6.52 23.53
CA ASP A 54 12.14 -6.69 22.71
C ASP A 54 11.73 -6.88 21.25
N TYR A 55 11.45 -5.75 20.59
CA TYR A 55 10.80 -5.72 19.30
C TYR A 55 11.72 -6.27 18.19
N PRO A 56 11.24 -7.19 17.33
CA PRO A 56 12.09 -7.81 16.32
C PRO A 56 12.65 -6.77 15.33
N ALA A 57 13.90 -6.93 14.94
CA ALA A 57 14.62 -5.99 14.08
C ALA A 57 13.88 -5.69 12.77
N GLN A 58 13.21 -6.69 12.18
CA GLN A 58 12.38 -6.52 10.99
C GLN A 58 11.17 -5.60 11.25
N GLY A 59 10.56 -5.72 12.44
CA GLY A 59 9.47 -4.82 12.86
C GLY A 59 9.97 -3.39 13.09
N VAL A 60 11.15 -3.22 13.71
CA VAL A 60 11.79 -1.90 13.84
C VAL A 60 12.06 -1.27 12.48
N ARG A 61 12.62 -2.04 11.53
CA ARG A 61 12.85 -1.60 10.15
C ARG A 61 11.53 -1.17 9.49
N LEU A 62 10.48 -2.00 9.56
CA LEU A 62 9.16 -1.71 9.00
C LEU A 62 8.62 -0.39 9.54
N LYS A 63 8.60 -0.22 10.86
CA LYS A 63 8.11 1.00 11.52
C LYS A 63 8.91 2.23 11.09
N LYS A 64 10.24 2.10 11.00
CA LYS A 64 11.09 3.19 10.54
C LYS A 64 10.77 3.60 9.11
N GLN A 65 10.65 2.65 8.17
CA GLN A 65 10.32 2.94 6.77
C GLN A 65 8.96 3.64 6.63
N ILE A 66 7.96 3.23 7.43
CA ILE A 66 6.65 3.87 7.46
C ILE A 66 6.73 5.28 8.07
N ARG A 67 7.44 5.46 9.17
CA ARG A 67 7.59 6.78 9.82
C ARG A 67 8.33 7.78 8.94
N ASP A 68 9.36 7.34 8.23
CA ASP A 68 10.17 8.17 7.34
C ASP A 68 9.44 8.56 6.03
N ALA A 69 8.28 7.97 5.75
CA ALA A 69 7.48 8.28 4.58
C ALA A 69 6.40 9.33 4.87
N ASP A 70 6.03 10.12 3.87
CA ASP A 70 4.96 11.11 3.94
C ASP A 70 3.57 10.48 3.84
N ALA A 71 3.48 9.29 3.21
CA ALA A 71 2.24 8.57 2.99
C ALA A 71 2.48 7.06 2.84
N VAL A 72 1.39 6.28 2.89
CA VAL A 72 1.42 4.83 2.68
C VAL A 72 0.49 4.43 1.54
N LEU A 73 1.02 3.67 0.57
CA LEU A 73 0.24 3.01 -0.48
C LEU A 73 0.13 1.52 -0.19
N PHE A 74 -1.07 1.03 0.03
CA PHE A 74 -1.36 -0.38 0.17
C PHE A 74 -1.79 -0.96 -1.18
N VAL A 75 -1.08 -2.00 -1.64
CA VAL A 75 -1.39 -2.68 -2.90
C VAL A 75 -1.74 -4.13 -2.57
N THR A 76 -3.03 -4.48 -2.59
CA THR A 76 -3.49 -5.75 -2.03
C THR A 76 -4.13 -6.68 -3.07
N PRO A 77 -3.73 -7.97 -3.16
CA PRO A 77 -4.59 -8.98 -3.74
C PRO A 77 -5.78 -9.27 -2.81
N GLU A 78 -6.70 -10.09 -3.28
CA GLU A 78 -7.81 -10.59 -2.46
C GLU A 78 -7.66 -12.09 -2.23
N TYR A 79 -7.55 -12.49 -0.96
CA TYR A 79 -7.48 -13.88 -0.54
C TYR A 79 -8.72 -14.21 0.31
N ASN A 80 -9.54 -15.14 -0.18
CA ASN A 80 -10.74 -15.58 0.55
C ASN A 80 -11.64 -14.39 0.98
N ARG A 81 -11.87 -13.44 0.05
CA ARG A 81 -12.67 -12.23 0.29
C ARG A 81 -12.12 -11.25 1.32
N SER A 82 -10.83 -11.34 1.63
CA SER A 82 -10.17 -10.46 2.60
C SER A 82 -8.73 -10.14 2.17
N ILE A 83 -8.01 -9.42 3.03
CA ILE A 83 -6.60 -9.10 2.84
C ILE A 83 -5.72 -10.33 3.09
N PRO A 84 -4.56 -10.43 2.43
CA PRO A 84 -3.61 -11.51 2.69
C PRO A 84 -3.05 -11.46 4.11
N GLY A 85 -2.77 -12.64 4.68
CA GLY A 85 -2.19 -12.74 6.02
C GLY A 85 -0.87 -11.98 6.18
N VAL A 86 -0.01 -11.98 5.16
CA VAL A 86 1.26 -11.25 5.18
C VAL A 86 1.07 -9.74 5.29
N LEU A 87 0.04 -9.17 4.63
CA LEU A 87 -0.27 -7.74 4.73
C LEU A 87 -0.85 -7.41 6.10
N LYS A 88 -1.79 -8.24 6.59
CA LYS A 88 -2.36 -8.04 7.94
C LYS A 88 -1.27 -8.11 9.01
N ASN A 89 -0.34 -9.07 8.91
CA ASN A 89 0.80 -9.19 9.82
C ASN A 89 1.71 -7.95 9.79
N ALA A 90 2.01 -7.42 8.61
CA ALA A 90 2.79 -6.17 8.49
C ALA A 90 2.08 -4.99 9.16
N ILE A 91 0.75 -4.90 9.03
CA ILE A 91 -0.06 -3.87 9.69
C ILE A 91 -0.04 -4.06 11.21
N ASP A 92 -0.17 -5.29 11.69
CA ASP A 92 -0.14 -5.58 13.12
C ASP A 92 1.21 -5.21 13.73
N LEU A 93 2.33 -5.62 13.11
CA LEU A 93 3.66 -5.23 13.54
C LEU A 93 3.90 -3.71 13.43
N GLY A 94 3.47 -3.06 12.36
CA GLY A 94 3.67 -1.61 12.19
C GLY A 94 2.89 -0.76 13.19
N SER A 95 1.81 -1.29 13.76
CA SER A 95 0.93 -0.60 14.71
C SER A 95 1.21 -0.91 16.19
N ARG A 96 2.17 -1.77 16.50
CA ARG A 96 2.52 -2.19 17.88
C ARG A 96 3.94 -1.74 18.25
N PRO A 97 4.28 -1.69 19.57
CA PRO A 97 3.41 -1.79 20.76
C PRO A 97 2.26 -0.78 20.77
N TYR A 98 1.24 -1.02 21.60
CA TYR A 98 0.10 -0.10 21.72
C TYR A 98 0.59 1.32 22.11
N GLY A 99 0.06 2.33 21.40
CA GLY A 99 0.49 3.72 21.55
C GLY A 99 1.69 4.12 20.68
N GLU A 100 2.33 3.16 20.00
CA GLU A 100 3.52 3.42 19.15
C GLU A 100 3.28 3.13 17.65
N SER A 101 2.04 3.24 17.19
CA SER A 101 1.70 3.01 15.78
C SER A 101 2.55 3.89 14.85
N ALA A 102 3.13 3.28 13.81
CA ALA A 102 3.82 4.01 12.76
C ALA A 102 2.84 4.57 11.70
N PHE A 103 1.56 4.19 11.76
CA PHE A 103 0.54 4.53 10.78
C PHE A 103 -0.31 5.73 11.15
N ALA A 104 -0.49 6.03 12.45
CA ALA A 104 -1.43 7.04 12.92
C ALA A 104 -1.20 8.40 12.22
N GLY A 105 -2.28 9.02 11.73
CA GLY A 105 -2.27 10.29 11.02
C GLY A 105 -1.70 10.28 9.60
N LYS A 106 -1.00 9.21 9.14
CA LYS A 106 -0.40 9.19 7.81
C LYS A 106 -1.45 9.06 6.70
N PRO A 107 -1.42 9.94 5.68
CA PRO A 107 -2.25 9.78 4.49
C PRO A 107 -2.02 8.41 3.84
N ALA A 108 -3.11 7.78 3.43
CA ALA A 108 -3.03 6.47 2.80
C ALA A 108 -3.92 6.36 1.56
N ALA A 109 -3.56 5.43 0.68
CA ALA A 109 -4.42 4.96 -0.38
C ALA A 109 -4.37 3.44 -0.49
N VAL A 110 -5.44 2.85 -1.01
CA VAL A 110 -5.59 1.40 -1.20
C VAL A 110 -5.92 1.14 -2.64
N VAL A 111 -5.16 0.24 -3.28
CA VAL A 111 -5.39 -0.24 -4.64
C VAL A 111 -5.20 -1.75 -4.71
N GLY A 112 -5.67 -2.38 -5.77
CA GLY A 112 -5.39 -3.80 -5.95
C GLY A 112 -5.78 -4.33 -7.31
N ALA A 113 -5.18 -5.45 -7.66
CA ALA A 113 -5.39 -6.16 -8.91
C ALA A 113 -5.67 -7.65 -8.67
N SER A 114 -6.63 -8.19 -9.42
CA SER A 114 -6.99 -9.60 -9.41
C SER A 114 -7.40 -10.04 -10.82
N ILE A 115 -7.23 -11.33 -11.14
CA ILE A 115 -7.78 -11.94 -12.37
C ILE A 115 -9.31 -12.10 -12.31
N GLY A 116 -9.90 -11.96 -11.12
CA GLY A 116 -11.37 -11.95 -10.96
C GLY A 116 -11.96 -10.58 -11.33
N VAL A 117 -13.15 -10.56 -11.90
CA VAL A 117 -13.83 -9.34 -12.38
C VAL A 117 -14.14 -8.32 -11.27
N ILE A 118 -14.28 -8.78 -10.02
CA ILE A 118 -14.52 -7.92 -8.85
C ILE A 118 -13.23 -7.13 -8.47
N GLY A 119 -12.09 -7.49 -9.06
CA GLY A 119 -10.79 -6.95 -8.64
C GLY A 119 -10.46 -7.41 -7.22
N THR A 120 -10.24 -6.47 -6.33
CA THR A 120 -9.95 -6.72 -4.90
C THR A 120 -10.88 -5.92 -4.00
N ALA A 121 -12.13 -5.71 -4.44
CA ALA A 121 -13.06 -4.78 -3.79
C ALA A 121 -13.34 -5.14 -2.32
N LEU A 122 -13.53 -6.45 -2.03
CA LEU A 122 -13.83 -6.89 -0.66
C LEU A 122 -12.59 -6.78 0.25
N ALA A 123 -11.43 -7.16 -0.24
CA ALA A 123 -10.18 -6.98 0.50
C ALA A 123 -9.92 -5.50 0.80
N GLN A 124 -10.13 -4.61 -0.17
CA GLN A 124 -9.96 -3.17 0.03
C GLN A 124 -10.96 -2.62 1.05
N GLN A 125 -12.21 -3.07 1.04
CA GLN A 125 -13.20 -2.67 2.03
C GLN A 125 -12.79 -3.11 3.45
N HIS A 126 -12.33 -4.35 3.62
CA HIS A 126 -11.80 -4.82 4.90
C HIS A 126 -10.57 -4.01 5.34
N LEU A 127 -9.67 -3.72 4.41
CA LEU A 127 -8.47 -2.92 4.70
C LEU A 127 -8.83 -1.50 5.15
N ARG A 128 -9.76 -0.84 4.48
CA ARG A 128 -10.23 0.51 4.85
C ARG A 128 -10.77 0.56 6.28
N ASN A 129 -11.49 -0.47 6.73
CA ASN A 129 -11.94 -0.59 8.12
C ASN A 129 -10.76 -0.70 9.11
N VAL A 130 -9.72 -1.48 8.75
CA VAL A 130 -8.49 -1.60 9.57
C VAL A 130 -7.75 -0.26 9.64
N LEU A 131 -7.59 0.43 8.51
CA LEU A 131 -6.89 1.71 8.44
C LEU A 131 -7.63 2.84 9.17
N ALA A 132 -8.97 2.81 9.18
CA ALA A 132 -9.78 3.73 9.96
C ALA A 132 -9.53 3.57 11.47
N TYR A 133 -9.42 2.32 11.96
CA TYR A 133 -9.04 2.07 13.35
C TYR A 133 -7.63 2.57 13.69
N LEU A 134 -6.72 2.56 12.72
CA LEU A 134 -5.35 3.05 12.88
C LEU A 134 -5.21 4.57 12.72
N ASP A 135 -6.33 5.30 12.61
CA ASP A 135 -6.37 6.75 12.45
C ASP A 135 -5.63 7.25 11.20
N MET A 136 -5.75 6.53 10.10
CA MET A 136 -5.17 6.93 8.81
C MET A 136 -6.21 7.68 7.96
N PRO A 137 -5.95 8.89 7.46
CA PRO A 137 -6.78 9.53 6.44
C PRO A 137 -6.63 8.81 5.10
N VAL A 138 -7.60 7.95 4.75
CA VAL A 138 -7.56 7.12 3.54
C VAL A 138 -8.26 7.82 2.38
N LEU A 139 -7.59 7.91 1.21
CA LEU A 139 -8.19 8.39 -0.03
C LEU A 139 -9.43 7.55 -0.40
N GLY A 140 -10.60 8.19 -0.49
CA GLY A 140 -11.87 7.51 -0.80
C GLY A 140 -12.04 7.21 -2.28
N GLN A 141 -11.69 8.16 -3.16
CA GLN A 141 -11.90 8.08 -4.60
C GLN A 141 -10.71 8.68 -5.38
N PRO A 142 -10.41 8.09 -6.59
CA PRO A 142 -11.05 6.93 -7.19
C PRO A 142 -10.65 5.62 -6.53
N GLU A 143 -11.56 4.64 -6.51
CA GLU A 143 -11.24 3.27 -6.13
C GLU A 143 -10.58 2.53 -7.29
N VAL A 144 -9.54 1.75 -7.02
CA VAL A 144 -8.80 1.00 -8.03
C VAL A 144 -9.01 -0.50 -7.82
N PHE A 145 -10.06 -1.04 -8.40
CA PHE A 145 -10.38 -2.47 -8.43
C PHE A 145 -9.97 -3.01 -9.81
N LEU A 146 -8.68 -3.27 -10.00
CA LEU A 146 -8.18 -3.61 -11.33
C LEU A 146 -8.46 -5.08 -11.68
N HIS A 147 -9.32 -5.31 -12.68
CA HIS A 147 -9.43 -6.61 -13.33
C HIS A 147 -8.18 -6.83 -14.20
N PHE A 148 -7.25 -7.63 -13.71
CA PHE A 148 -5.98 -7.86 -14.37
C PHE A 148 -6.12 -8.91 -15.48
N LYS A 149 -5.89 -8.47 -16.71
CA LYS A 149 -5.81 -9.34 -17.90
C LYS A 149 -4.35 -9.56 -18.26
N GLU A 150 -4.05 -10.72 -18.85
CA GLU A 150 -2.71 -11.02 -19.36
C GLU A 150 -2.22 -9.91 -20.30
N GLY A 151 -0.97 -9.48 -20.13
CA GLY A 151 -0.37 -8.42 -20.93
C GLY A 151 -0.83 -6.99 -20.58
N LEU A 152 -1.74 -6.80 -19.61
CA LEU A 152 -2.22 -5.47 -19.23
C LEU A 152 -1.14 -4.58 -18.63
N ILE A 153 -0.34 -5.14 -17.72
CA ILE A 153 0.82 -4.50 -17.09
C ILE A 153 1.95 -5.53 -17.03
N ASP A 154 3.12 -5.21 -17.54
CA ASP A 154 4.31 -6.06 -17.45
C ASP A 154 4.95 -5.99 -16.06
N GLU A 155 5.93 -6.86 -15.78
CA GLU A 155 6.63 -6.91 -14.48
C GLU A 155 7.37 -5.61 -14.17
N ALA A 156 7.79 -4.87 -15.19
CA ALA A 156 8.43 -3.57 -15.05
C ALA A 156 7.43 -2.42 -14.85
N GLY A 157 6.10 -2.69 -14.86
CA GLY A 157 5.06 -1.68 -14.69
C GLY A 157 4.69 -0.92 -15.97
N THR A 158 5.00 -1.46 -17.17
CA THR A 158 4.55 -0.84 -18.42
C THR A 158 3.12 -1.23 -18.70
N ILE A 159 2.26 -0.24 -18.91
CA ILE A 159 0.82 -0.43 -19.14
C ILE A 159 0.55 -0.46 -20.64
N SER A 160 -0.10 -1.51 -21.13
CA SER A 160 -0.42 -1.69 -22.56
C SER A 160 -1.69 -0.95 -23.01
N SER A 161 -2.62 -0.68 -22.09
CA SER A 161 -3.91 -0.04 -22.36
C SER A 161 -3.88 1.46 -22.02
N GLU A 162 -4.18 2.33 -23.00
CA GLU A 162 -4.26 3.77 -22.76
C GLU A 162 -5.37 4.15 -21.79
N GLY A 163 -6.52 3.51 -21.86
CA GLY A 163 -7.62 3.75 -20.90
C GLY A 163 -7.21 3.40 -19.47
N THR A 164 -6.49 2.28 -19.27
CA THR A 164 -5.94 1.91 -17.96
C THR A 164 -4.88 2.89 -17.50
N ARG A 165 -4.01 3.33 -18.40
CA ARG A 165 -2.97 4.33 -18.11
C ARG A 165 -3.60 5.64 -17.61
N THR A 166 -4.56 6.17 -18.36
CA THR A 166 -5.27 7.42 -18.03
C THR A 166 -5.98 7.31 -16.67
N PHE A 167 -6.66 6.19 -16.42
CA PHE A 167 -7.34 5.94 -15.14
C PHE A 167 -6.35 5.91 -13.97
N LEU A 168 -5.26 5.16 -14.09
CA LEU A 168 -4.24 5.06 -13.04
C LEU A 168 -3.46 6.37 -12.86
N GLN A 169 -3.26 7.15 -13.93
CA GLN A 169 -2.68 8.49 -13.83
C GLN A 169 -3.59 9.40 -12.99
N GLY A 170 -4.90 9.39 -13.24
CA GLY A 170 -5.87 10.16 -12.46
C GLY A 170 -5.87 9.77 -10.98
N PHE A 171 -5.71 8.46 -10.67
CA PHE A 171 -5.53 8.01 -9.29
C PHE A 171 -4.25 8.59 -8.66
N VAL A 172 -3.11 8.52 -9.35
CA VAL A 172 -1.84 9.07 -8.85
C VAL A 172 -1.96 10.56 -8.57
N ASP A 173 -2.52 11.33 -9.51
CA ASP A 173 -2.72 12.77 -9.36
C ASP A 173 -3.58 13.09 -8.13
N ARG A 174 -4.64 12.32 -7.94
CA ARG A 174 -5.54 12.50 -6.78
C ARG A 174 -4.88 12.10 -5.47
N PHE A 175 -4.07 11.03 -5.47
CA PHE A 175 -3.35 10.61 -4.27
C PHE A 175 -2.29 11.62 -3.85
N LEU A 176 -1.52 12.18 -4.79
CA LEU A 176 -0.55 13.23 -4.49
C LEU A 176 -1.22 14.50 -3.94
N ALA A 177 -2.37 14.89 -4.49
CA ALA A 177 -3.17 15.99 -3.93
C ALA A 177 -3.69 15.68 -2.51
N TRP A 178 -4.09 14.41 -2.26
CA TRP A 178 -4.51 13.94 -0.94
C TRP A 178 -3.39 14.04 0.08
N ILE A 179 -2.17 13.61 -0.28
CA ILE A 179 -0.99 13.72 0.55
C ILE A 179 -0.69 15.19 0.87
N ALA A 180 -0.76 16.09 -0.11
CA ALA A 180 -0.52 17.52 0.10
C ALA A 180 -1.51 18.16 1.09
N THR A 181 -2.74 17.63 1.16
CA THR A 181 -3.79 18.16 2.06
C THR A 181 -3.68 17.58 3.48
N HIS A 182 -3.24 16.33 3.63
CA HIS A 182 -3.28 15.59 4.90
C HIS A 182 -1.86 15.27 5.44
N GLY A 183 -0.81 15.49 4.66
CA GLY A 183 0.58 15.35 5.11
C GLY A 183 1.03 16.56 5.93
N GLY A 184 1.93 16.32 6.89
CA GLY A 184 2.52 17.40 7.70
C GLY A 184 1.82 17.72 9.02
N GLN A 185 0.92 16.88 9.47
CA GLN A 185 0.31 16.97 10.81
C GLN A 185 1.05 16.13 11.88
N HIS A 186 2.38 15.93 11.71
CA HIS A 186 3.18 15.10 12.60
C HIS A 186 4.31 15.89 13.24
#